data_d27fd13d14f054a20b175f766ae4287d
#
_entry.id   d27fd13d14f054a20b175f766ae4287d
#
_cell.length_a   1.000
_cell.length_b   1.000
_cell.length_c   1.000
_cell.angle_alpha   90.00
_cell.angle_beta   90.00
_cell.angle_gamma   90.00
#
_symmetry.space_group_name_H-M   'P 1'
#
loop_
_entity.id
_entity.type
_entity.pdbx_description
1 polymer ?
#
loop_
_entity_poly.entity_id
_entity_poly.type
_entity_poly.pdbx_seq_one_letter_code
_entity_poly.pdbx_strand_id
1 'polypeptide(L)'
;MSGLSAYREALVLARKVRALPPSLNPPAMFAFACSEPSIAPNQKESEIVWLLDKLASIRPRVVLEIGTDRGGTLFLWTRVAAPDALLVSLDIRKMVGRLGRLSPFALVRTSFARDRQRIELLDDVDSQDERTFERVGRLLGERPVDYLFIDGDHRHDAVRRDFELYSTLVRPGGIVAFHDISPHTTLDTEGTAAFWAELKRASVTEERIAEGVPGYGIGVYVKPR
;
A
#
# COMPACT_ATOMS: atom_id res chain seq x y z
N MET A 1 -19.80 15.21 10.80
CA MET A 1 -19.04 16.42 10.39
C MET A 1 -19.67 17.01 9.15
N SER A 2 -19.80 18.33 9.02
CA SER A 2 -20.29 18.96 7.80
C SER A 2 -19.27 18.74 6.67
N GLY A 3 -19.76 18.62 5.42
CA GLY A 3 -18.86 18.41 4.27
C GLY A 3 -17.73 19.44 4.15
N LEU A 4 -17.97 20.70 4.53
CA LEU A 4 -16.99 21.79 4.55
C LEU A 4 -15.85 21.55 5.55
N SER A 5 -16.11 20.94 6.71
CA SER A 5 -15.07 20.58 7.70
C SER A 5 -14.08 19.58 7.11
N ALA A 6 -14.58 18.51 6.47
CA ALA A 6 -13.74 17.48 5.86
C ALA A 6 -12.83 18.03 4.75
N TYR A 7 -13.31 18.97 3.93
CA TYR A 7 -12.46 19.63 2.92
C TYR A 7 -11.39 20.51 3.55
N ARG A 8 -11.73 21.24 4.63
CA ARG A 8 -10.75 22.05 5.36
C ARG A 8 -9.63 21.19 5.94
N GLU A 9 -9.99 20.09 6.58
CA GLU A 9 -9.04 19.13 7.14
C GLU A 9 -8.13 18.52 6.05
N ALA A 10 -8.73 18.13 4.92
CA ALA A 10 -7.98 17.63 3.76
C ALA A 10 -6.95 18.64 3.23
N LEU A 11 -7.34 19.91 3.11
CA LEU A 11 -6.44 20.97 2.66
C LEU A 11 -5.31 21.26 3.67
N VAL A 12 -5.62 21.20 4.96
CA VAL A 12 -4.60 21.35 6.03
C VAL A 12 -3.59 20.22 5.94
N LEU A 13 -4.06 18.99 5.87
CA LEU A 13 -3.16 17.83 5.74
C LEU A 13 -2.33 17.88 4.45
N ALA A 14 -2.95 18.21 3.33
CA ALA A 14 -2.22 18.36 2.06
C ALA A 14 -1.09 19.42 2.15
N ARG A 15 -1.32 20.52 2.89
CA ARG A 15 -0.27 21.54 3.15
C ARG A 15 0.84 20.97 4.03
N LYS A 16 0.51 20.25 5.12
CA LYS A 16 1.50 19.61 5.98
C LYS A 16 2.37 18.61 5.20
N VAL A 17 1.75 17.78 4.37
CA VAL A 17 2.45 16.80 3.52
C VAL A 17 3.42 17.48 2.55
N ARG A 18 3.02 18.58 1.92
CA ARG A 18 3.89 19.34 1.00
C ARG A 18 5.03 20.07 1.71
N ALA A 19 4.86 20.42 2.98
CA ALA A 19 5.88 21.07 3.79
C ALA A 19 6.93 20.12 4.37
N LEU A 20 6.73 18.80 4.22
CA LEU A 20 7.68 17.80 4.72
C LEU A 20 9.03 17.92 3.99
N PRO A 21 10.15 17.78 4.70
CA PRO A 21 11.45 17.71 4.08
C PRO A 21 11.54 16.57 3.06
N PRO A 22 12.23 16.76 1.93
CA PRO A 22 12.38 15.72 0.91
C PRO A 22 13.19 14.50 1.40
N SER A 23 13.99 14.66 2.45
CA SER A 23 14.92 13.66 3.01
C SER A 23 14.50 13.13 4.39
N LEU A 24 13.21 12.90 4.61
CA LEU A 24 12.76 12.20 5.81
C LEU A 24 13.28 10.75 5.83
N ASN A 25 13.76 10.31 6.99
CA ASN A 25 14.07 8.89 7.21
C ASN A 25 12.78 8.07 7.47
N PRO A 26 12.79 6.74 7.27
CA PRO A 26 11.61 5.90 7.45
C PRO A 26 10.90 6.02 8.80
N PRO A 27 11.58 6.05 9.97
CA PRO A 27 10.90 6.30 11.25
C PRO A 27 10.15 7.62 11.30
N ALA A 28 10.74 8.72 10.79
CA ALA A 28 10.09 10.02 10.78
C ALA A 28 8.91 10.09 9.81
N MET A 29 8.98 9.38 8.68
CA MET A 29 7.84 9.24 7.75
C MET A 29 6.66 8.54 8.45
N PHE A 30 6.92 7.43 9.13
CA PHE A 30 5.92 6.68 9.86
C PHE A 30 5.32 7.49 11.03
N ALA A 31 6.18 8.11 11.84
CA ALA A 31 5.74 8.97 12.95
C ALA A 31 4.83 10.12 12.47
N PHE A 32 5.16 10.74 11.32
CA PHE A 32 4.28 11.75 10.72
C PHE A 32 2.93 11.14 10.33
N ALA A 33 2.90 10.00 9.63
CA ALA A 33 1.65 9.36 9.23
C ALA A 33 0.78 9.01 10.46
N CYS A 34 1.38 8.48 11.53
CA CYS A 34 0.69 8.17 12.79
C CYS A 34 0.15 9.42 13.52
N SER A 35 0.82 10.57 13.37
CA SER A 35 0.38 11.84 13.98
C SER A 35 -0.86 12.44 13.31
N GLU A 36 -1.24 11.98 12.13
CA GLU A 36 -2.38 12.46 11.35
C GLU A 36 -3.48 11.37 11.30
N PRO A 37 -4.50 11.42 12.18
CA PRO A 37 -5.49 10.34 12.33
C PRO A 37 -6.23 9.95 11.04
N SER A 38 -6.34 10.87 10.08
CA SER A 38 -7.00 10.64 8.78
C SER A 38 -6.19 9.76 7.82
N ILE A 39 -4.90 9.54 8.10
CA ILE A 39 -4.00 8.70 7.31
C ILE A 39 -3.14 7.76 8.17
N ALA A 40 -3.43 7.64 9.46
CA ALA A 40 -2.64 6.78 10.34
C ALA A 40 -2.69 5.32 9.83
N PRO A 41 -1.53 4.71 9.51
CA PRO A 41 -1.47 3.32 9.08
C PRO A 41 -1.66 2.37 10.27
N ASN A 42 -2.14 1.15 9.98
CA ASN A 42 -2.34 0.13 11.00
C ASN A 42 -1.08 -0.73 11.27
N GLN A 43 -0.06 -0.60 10.44
CA GLN A 43 1.19 -1.35 10.54
C GLN A 43 1.98 -1.02 11.80
N LYS A 44 2.84 -1.94 12.25
CA LYS A 44 3.76 -1.71 13.37
C LYS A 44 5.04 -1.04 12.88
N GLU A 45 5.58 -0.11 13.67
CA GLU A 45 6.75 0.68 13.29
C GLU A 45 7.94 -0.18 12.86
N SER A 46 8.30 -1.20 13.66
CA SER A 46 9.45 -2.06 13.36
C SER A 46 9.31 -2.86 12.05
N GLU A 47 8.08 -3.15 11.64
CA GLU A 47 7.76 -3.89 10.41
C GLU A 47 7.80 -2.97 9.20
N ILE A 48 7.06 -1.87 9.28
CA ILE A 48 6.95 -0.94 8.14
C ILE A 48 8.25 -0.18 7.88
N VAL A 49 9.00 0.19 8.91
CA VAL A 49 10.30 0.86 8.76
C VAL A 49 11.29 -0.08 8.07
N TRP A 50 11.35 -1.36 8.48
CA TRP A 50 12.18 -2.36 7.80
C TRP A 50 11.83 -2.49 6.31
N LEU A 51 10.54 -2.49 5.95
CA LEU A 51 10.11 -2.54 4.55
C LEU A 51 10.47 -1.24 3.81
N LEU A 52 10.28 -0.08 4.43
CA LEU A 52 10.64 1.21 3.85
C LEU A 52 12.14 1.32 3.55
N ASP A 53 13.01 0.79 4.43
CA ASP A 53 14.46 0.76 4.21
C ASP A 53 14.81 -0.08 2.97
N LYS A 54 14.16 -1.24 2.79
CA LYS A 54 14.32 -2.06 1.59
C LYS A 54 13.90 -1.30 0.32
N LEU A 55 12.72 -0.68 0.37
CA LEU A 55 12.17 0.05 -0.78
C LEU A 55 12.97 1.31 -1.10
N ALA A 56 13.51 2.00 -0.11
CA ALA A 56 14.37 3.16 -0.30
C ALA A 56 15.66 2.79 -1.06
N SER A 57 16.18 1.58 -0.89
CA SER A 57 17.37 1.09 -1.60
C SER A 57 17.12 0.82 -3.09
N ILE A 58 15.91 0.38 -3.46
CA ILE A 58 15.55 0.05 -4.85
C ILE A 58 14.83 1.19 -5.57
N ARG A 59 14.23 2.14 -4.83
CA ARG A 59 13.48 3.29 -5.35
C ARG A 59 12.49 2.90 -6.45
N PRO A 60 11.41 2.16 -6.11
CA PRO A 60 10.50 1.61 -7.12
C PRO A 60 9.90 2.71 -8.01
N ARG A 61 9.82 2.45 -9.31
CA ARG A 61 9.22 3.37 -10.30
C ARG A 61 7.76 3.07 -10.57
N VAL A 62 7.34 1.82 -10.30
CA VAL A 62 5.95 1.40 -10.39
C VAL A 62 5.58 0.68 -9.10
N VAL A 63 4.63 1.25 -8.39
CA VAL A 63 4.08 0.71 -7.14
C VAL A 63 2.62 0.36 -7.36
N LEU A 64 2.24 -0.83 -6.93
CA LEU A 64 0.85 -1.29 -6.89
C LEU A 64 0.48 -1.66 -5.46
N GLU A 65 -0.65 -1.16 -4.98
CA GLU A 65 -1.17 -1.42 -3.64
C GLU A 65 -2.60 -1.95 -3.73
N ILE A 66 -2.89 -3.04 -3.03
CA ILE A 66 -4.22 -3.60 -2.82
C ILE A 66 -4.59 -3.41 -1.35
N GLY A 67 -5.65 -2.65 -1.08
CA GLY A 67 -6.03 -2.22 0.26
C GLY A 67 -5.45 -0.86 0.63
N THR A 68 -6.07 0.22 0.16
CA THR A 68 -5.61 1.60 0.41
C THR A 68 -6.00 2.10 1.80
N ASP A 69 -7.13 1.65 2.33
CA ASP A 69 -7.75 2.19 3.54
C ASP A 69 -7.73 3.73 3.57
N ARG A 70 -7.14 4.31 4.59
CA ARG A 70 -7.00 5.77 4.75
C ARG A 70 -5.88 6.35 3.88
N GLY A 71 -5.02 5.50 3.31
CA GLY A 71 -3.90 5.90 2.45
C GLY A 71 -2.61 6.15 3.22
N GLY A 72 -2.48 5.65 4.44
CA GLY A 72 -1.25 5.80 5.23
C GLY A 72 -0.05 5.12 4.58
N THR A 73 -0.23 3.88 4.14
CA THR A 73 0.78 3.12 3.40
C THR A 73 1.08 3.77 2.05
N LEU A 74 0.06 4.21 1.30
CA LEU A 74 0.25 4.95 0.04
C LEU A 74 1.12 6.21 0.25
N PHE A 75 0.89 6.97 1.34
CA PHE A 75 1.75 8.09 1.71
C PHE A 75 3.20 7.62 1.87
N LEU A 76 3.45 6.56 2.62
CA LEU A 76 4.79 6.03 2.87
C LEU A 76 5.48 5.60 1.57
N TRP A 77 4.74 4.94 0.66
CA TRP A 77 5.29 4.54 -0.65
C TRP A 77 5.74 5.74 -1.48
N THR A 78 5.01 6.85 -1.46
CA THR A 78 5.45 8.06 -2.18
C THR A 78 6.78 8.60 -1.67
N ARG A 79 7.13 8.36 -0.41
CA ARG A 79 8.38 8.89 0.18
C ARG A 79 9.62 8.12 -0.25
N VAL A 80 9.49 6.82 -0.54
CA VAL A 80 10.59 5.92 -0.93
C VAL A 80 10.65 5.63 -2.43
N ALA A 81 9.56 5.82 -3.16
CA ALA A 81 9.50 5.63 -4.60
C ALA A 81 10.32 6.67 -5.38
N ALA A 82 10.64 6.34 -6.61
CA ALA A 82 11.36 7.25 -7.53
C ALA A 82 10.60 8.57 -7.74
N PRO A 83 11.30 9.68 -8.09
CA PRO A 83 10.67 11.00 -8.27
C PRO A 83 9.65 11.07 -9.42
N ASP A 84 9.68 10.11 -10.33
CA ASP A 84 8.78 9.97 -11.49
C ASP A 84 7.92 8.72 -11.43
N ALA A 85 7.76 8.13 -10.23
CA ALA A 85 7.03 6.89 -10.05
C ALA A 85 5.53 7.03 -10.38
N LEU A 86 4.96 5.93 -10.87
CA LEU A 86 3.53 5.68 -10.90
C LEU A 86 3.15 4.84 -9.69
N LEU A 87 2.19 5.32 -8.90
CA LEU A 87 1.59 4.57 -7.81
C LEU A 87 0.12 4.32 -8.14
N VAL A 88 -0.26 3.05 -8.19
CA VAL A 88 -1.65 2.62 -8.39
C VAL A 88 -2.12 1.99 -7.09
N SER A 89 -3.24 2.45 -6.55
CA SER A 89 -3.78 1.96 -5.28
C SER A 89 -5.26 1.61 -5.45
N LEU A 90 -5.65 0.39 -4.99
CA LEU A 90 -6.99 -0.18 -5.14
C LEU A 90 -7.64 -0.32 -3.77
N ASP A 91 -8.96 -0.04 -3.69
CA ASP A 91 -9.75 -0.33 -2.50
C ASP A 91 -11.18 -0.71 -2.90
N ILE A 92 -11.74 -1.70 -2.21
CA ILE A 92 -13.14 -2.10 -2.36
C ILE A 92 -14.09 -1.05 -1.76
N ARG A 93 -13.58 -0.24 -0.82
CA ARG A 93 -14.39 0.79 -0.18
C ARG A 93 -14.60 1.99 -1.10
N LYS A 94 -15.84 2.46 -1.11
CA LYS A 94 -16.20 3.70 -1.80
C LYS A 94 -15.74 4.91 -1.01
N MET A 95 -14.48 5.28 -1.19
CA MET A 95 -13.89 6.45 -0.55
C MET A 95 -14.17 7.76 -1.32
N VAL A 96 -14.61 7.62 -2.56
CA VAL A 96 -14.91 8.75 -3.45
C VAL A 96 -16.41 9.02 -3.40
N GLY A 97 -16.83 10.06 -2.68
CA GLY A 97 -18.22 10.51 -2.65
C GLY A 97 -18.72 11.04 -4.01
N ARG A 98 -19.92 11.64 -4.03
CA ARG A 98 -20.56 12.22 -5.25
C ARG A 98 -19.65 13.12 -6.11
N LEU A 99 -18.59 13.70 -5.54
CA LEU A 99 -17.65 14.61 -6.20
C LEU A 99 -16.43 13.91 -6.81
N GLY A 100 -16.37 12.58 -6.79
CA GLY A 100 -15.29 11.82 -7.42
C GLY A 100 -13.90 12.27 -6.93
N ARG A 101 -12.99 12.57 -7.87
CA ARG A 101 -11.62 13.04 -7.59
C ARG A 101 -11.53 14.31 -6.74
N LEU A 102 -12.62 15.02 -6.55
CA LEU A 102 -12.70 16.22 -5.70
C LEU A 102 -13.14 15.90 -4.27
N SER A 103 -13.36 14.63 -3.92
CA SER A 103 -13.66 14.26 -2.53
C SER A 103 -12.50 14.61 -1.59
N PRO A 104 -12.75 14.91 -0.30
CA PRO A 104 -11.68 15.18 0.66
C PRO A 104 -10.63 14.06 0.70
N PHE A 105 -11.05 12.80 0.61
CA PHE A 105 -10.16 11.64 0.61
C PHE A 105 -9.27 11.59 -0.63
N ALA A 106 -9.83 11.80 -1.82
CA ALA A 106 -9.05 11.83 -3.05
C ALA A 106 -8.07 13.01 -3.07
N LEU A 107 -8.48 14.18 -2.57
CA LEU A 107 -7.61 15.35 -2.45
C LEU A 107 -6.41 15.08 -1.55
N VAL A 108 -6.61 14.44 -0.40
CA VAL A 108 -5.53 14.07 0.51
C VAL A 108 -4.57 13.11 -0.19
N ARG A 109 -5.07 11.98 -0.69
CA ARG A 109 -4.24 10.91 -1.27
C ARG A 109 -3.46 11.37 -2.51
N THR A 110 -4.09 12.13 -3.40
CA THR A 110 -3.40 12.68 -4.58
C THR A 110 -2.36 13.74 -4.20
N SER A 111 -2.53 14.42 -3.05
CA SER A 111 -1.54 15.38 -2.52
C SER A 111 -0.26 14.74 -2.00
N PHE A 112 -0.21 13.42 -1.83
CA PHE A 112 0.99 12.71 -1.41
C PHE A 112 2.08 12.68 -2.49
N ALA A 113 1.71 12.81 -3.75
CA ALA A 113 2.66 12.84 -4.86
C ALA A 113 3.73 13.91 -4.67
N ARG A 114 4.98 13.55 -4.92
CA ARG A 114 6.15 14.44 -4.93
C ARG A 114 6.69 14.51 -6.35
N ASP A 115 7.36 15.61 -6.63
CA ASP A 115 8.05 15.79 -7.91
C ASP A 115 7.13 15.53 -9.11
N ARG A 116 7.45 14.51 -9.92
CA ARG A 116 6.68 14.09 -11.08
C ARG A 116 5.91 12.78 -10.84
N GLN A 117 5.76 12.36 -9.60
CA GLN A 117 5.00 11.16 -9.27
C GLN A 117 3.54 11.30 -9.71
N ARG A 118 2.95 10.17 -10.09
CA ARG A 118 1.52 10.07 -10.42
C ARG A 118 0.88 9.05 -9.50
N ILE A 119 -0.27 9.41 -8.93
CA ILE A 119 -1.10 8.53 -8.12
C ILE A 119 -2.41 8.30 -8.86
N GLU A 120 -2.73 7.04 -9.11
CA GLU A 120 -4.00 6.59 -9.67
C GLU A 120 -4.76 5.80 -8.58
N LEU A 121 -5.92 6.32 -8.21
CA LEU A 121 -6.79 5.71 -7.20
C LEU A 121 -7.92 4.94 -7.88
N LEU A 122 -8.08 3.68 -7.54
CA LEU A 122 -9.15 2.81 -7.97
C LEU A 122 -9.99 2.43 -6.75
N ASP A 123 -10.88 3.33 -6.34
CA ASP A 123 -11.83 3.10 -5.24
C ASP A 123 -13.12 2.44 -5.78
N ASP A 124 -13.86 1.73 -4.91
CA ASP A 124 -15.10 1.03 -5.22
C ASP A 124 -14.88 -0.11 -6.25
N VAL A 125 -13.73 -0.81 -6.13
CA VAL A 125 -13.36 -1.92 -7.02
C VAL A 125 -12.94 -3.14 -6.21
N ASP A 126 -13.33 -4.32 -6.68
CA ASP A 126 -12.84 -5.59 -6.17
C ASP A 126 -11.54 -5.95 -6.93
N SER A 127 -10.44 -6.19 -6.18
CA SER A 127 -9.15 -6.58 -6.76
C SER A 127 -9.23 -7.93 -7.48
N GLN A 128 -10.15 -8.80 -7.07
CA GLN A 128 -10.34 -10.13 -7.64
C GLN A 128 -11.16 -10.14 -8.95
N ASP A 129 -11.79 -9.01 -9.31
CA ASP A 129 -12.52 -8.86 -10.57
C ASP A 129 -11.54 -8.70 -11.75
N GLU A 130 -11.70 -9.51 -12.79
CA GLU A 130 -10.90 -9.44 -14.03
C GLU A 130 -10.93 -8.06 -14.67
N ARG A 131 -12.06 -7.35 -14.61
CA ARG A 131 -12.18 -5.99 -15.13
C ARG A 131 -11.29 -5.01 -14.37
N THR A 132 -11.13 -5.22 -13.04
CA THR A 132 -10.21 -4.42 -12.21
C THR A 132 -8.78 -4.71 -12.63
N PHE A 133 -8.42 -5.97 -12.78
CA PHE A 133 -7.09 -6.39 -13.24
C PHE A 133 -6.75 -5.80 -14.63
N GLU A 134 -7.67 -5.89 -15.59
CA GLU A 134 -7.51 -5.27 -16.91
C GLU A 134 -7.35 -3.74 -16.83
N ARG A 135 -8.11 -3.10 -15.93
CA ARG A 135 -8.01 -1.65 -15.71
C ARG A 135 -6.63 -1.26 -15.16
N VAL A 136 -6.10 -2.03 -14.22
CA VAL A 136 -4.73 -1.86 -13.73
C VAL A 136 -3.74 -2.04 -14.87
N GLY A 137 -3.85 -3.10 -15.67
CA GLY A 137 -3.00 -3.32 -16.84
C GLY A 137 -2.99 -2.14 -17.81
N ARG A 138 -4.15 -1.55 -18.10
CA ARG A 138 -4.25 -0.34 -18.95
C ARG A 138 -3.54 0.88 -18.32
N LEU A 139 -3.63 1.06 -17.01
CA LEU A 139 -2.92 2.16 -16.31
C LEU A 139 -1.41 1.97 -16.32
N LEU A 140 -0.94 0.75 -16.17
CA LEU A 140 0.47 0.41 -16.21
C LEU A 140 1.05 0.53 -17.63
N GLY A 141 0.26 0.18 -18.66
CA GLY A 141 0.78 0.03 -20.03
C GLY A 141 1.82 -1.08 -20.09
N GLU A 142 2.98 -0.81 -20.66
CA GLU A 142 4.10 -1.78 -20.73
C GLU A 142 5.04 -1.76 -19.52
N ARG A 143 4.75 -0.92 -18.52
CA ARG A 143 5.62 -0.77 -17.34
C ARG A 143 5.37 -1.91 -16.35
N PRO A 144 6.37 -2.75 -16.06
CA PRO A 144 6.22 -3.76 -15.04
C PRO A 144 6.21 -3.13 -13.65
N VAL A 145 5.56 -3.80 -12.70
CA VAL A 145 5.50 -3.41 -11.30
C VAL A 145 6.85 -3.74 -10.63
N ASP A 146 7.45 -2.78 -9.94
CA ASP A 146 8.64 -2.98 -9.12
C ASP A 146 8.30 -3.48 -7.73
N TYR A 147 7.19 -2.97 -7.19
CA TYR A 147 6.72 -3.27 -5.84
C TYR A 147 5.20 -3.40 -5.81
N LEU A 148 4.73 -4.55 -5.32
CA LEU A 148 3.33 -4.87 -5.05
C LEU A 148 3.14 -5.02 -3.54
N PHE A 149 2.14 -4.35 -2.96
CA PHE A 149 1.71 -4.52 -1.57
C PHE A 149 0.30 -5.09 -1.53
N ILE A 150 0.11 -6.20 -0.81
CA ILE A 150 -1.17 -6.89 -0.65
C ILE A 150 -1.60 -6.78 0.83
N ASP A 151 -2.63 -5.99 1.07
CA ASP A 151 -3.22 -5.68 2.40
C ASP A 151 -4.74 -5.44 2.24
N GLY A 152 -5.40 -6.29 1.47
CA GLY A 152 -6.82 -6.16 1.12
C GLY A 152 -7.71 -7.09 1.94
N ASP A 153 -8.28 -8.11 1.29
CA ASP A 153 -9.09 -9.15 1.92
C ASP A 153 -8.17 -10.20 2.57
N HIS A 154 -8.39 -10.50 3.85
CA HIS A 154 -7.54 -11.42 4.61
C HIS A 154 -7.97 -12.89 4.51
N ARG A 155 -9.02 -13.23 3.75
CA ARG A 155 -9.37 -14.61 3.48
C ARG A 155 -8.30 -15.29 2.63
N HIS A 156 -7.95 -16.53 2.98
CA HIS A 156 -6.89 -17.29 2.32
C HIS A 156 -6.99 -17.28 0.78
N ASP A 157 -8.18 -17.61 0.25
CA ASP A 157 -8.39 -17.68 -1.20
C ASP A 157 -8.35 -16.31 -1.87
N ALA A 158 -8.73 -15.26 -1.13
CA ALA A 158 -8.67 -13.89 -1.62
C ALA A 158 -7.23 -13.39 -1.74
N VAL A 159 -6.41 -13.58 -0.70
CA VAL A 159 -4.98 -13.24 -0.73
C VAL A 159 -4.25 -14.04 -1.81
N ARG A 160 -4.56 -15.35 -1.92
CA ARG A 160 -4.03 -16.20 -2.99
C ARG A 160 -4.38 -15.64 -4.37
N ARG A 161 -5.64 -15.28 -4.58
CA ARG A 161 -6.11 -14.74 -5.86
C ARG A 161 -5.44 -13.43 -6.21
N ASP A 162 -5.32 -12.51 -5.25
CA ASP A 162 -4.60 -11.25 -5.45
C ASP A 162 -3.14 -11.51 -5.82
N PHE A 163 -2.47 -12.42 -5.13
CA PHE A 163 -1.09 -12.80 -5.46
C PHE A 163 -0.99 -13.41 -6.85
N GLU A 164 -1.82 -14.40 -7.19
CA GLU A 164 -1.80 -15.07 -8.49
C GLU A 164 -2.02 -14.12 -9.65
N LEU A 165 -2.95 -13.16 -9.52
CA LEU A 165 -3.24 -12.18 -10.55
C LEU A 165 -2.09 -11.15 -10.66
N TYR A 166 -1.83 -10.43 -9.59
CA TYR A 166 -1.00 -9.22 -9.65
C TYR A 166 0.50 -9.48 -9.60
N SER A 167 0.96 -10.64 -9.07
CA SER A 167 2.36 -11.02 -9.17
C SER A 167 2.81 -11.24 -10.63
N THR A 168 1.88 -11.52 -11.55
CA THR A 168 2.18 -11.62 -12.99
C THR A 168 2.70 -10.31 -13.55
N LEU A 169 2.23 -9.18 -13.03
CA LEU A 169 2.62 -7.83 -13.43
C LEU A 169 3.97 -7.40 -12.84
N VAL A 170 4.42 -8.09 -11.79
CA VAL A 170 5.69 -7.76 -11.13
C VAL A 170 6.86 -8.24 -11.98
N ARG A 171 7.88 -7.39 -12.18
CA ARG A 171 9.08 -7.77 -12.92
C ARG A 171 9.90 -8.86 -12.20
N PRO A 172 10.73 -9.63 -12.91
CA PRO A 172 11.75 -10.47 -12.28
C PRO A 172 12.65 -9.64 -11.34
N GLY A 173 12.87 -10.13 -10.12
CA GLY A 173 13.56 -9.40 -9.05
C GLY A 173 12.77 -8.27 -8.41
N GLY A 174 11.48 -8.09 -8.76
CA GLY A 174 10.56 -7.18 -8.09
C GLY A 174 10.06 -7.78 -6.76
N ILE A 175 9.49 -6.93 -5.93
CA ILE A 175 9.06 -7.26 -4.57
C ILE A 175 7.54 -7.38 -4.53
N VAL A 176 7.04 -8.45 -3.90
CA VAL A 176 5.66 -8.57 -3.42
C VAL A 176 5.71 -8.63 -1.90
N ALA A 177 5.03 -7.70 -1.23
CA ALA A 177 4.93 -7.70 0.22
C ALA A 177 3.48 -7.92 0.67
N PHE A 178 3.33 -8.59 1.81
CA PHE A 178 2.05 -8.92 2.45
C PHE A 178 2.04 -8.35 3.85
N HIS A 179 0.89 -7.82 4.26
CA HIS A 179 0.64 -7.49 5.65
C HIS A 179 -0.11 -8.63 6.36
N ASP A 180 -0.15 -8.62 7.68
CA ASP A 180 -0.88 -9.58 8.52
C ASP A 180 -0.48 -11.04 8.33
N ILE A 181 0.81 -11.29 8.20
CA ILE A 181 1.38 -12.64 7.99
C ILE A 181 1.48 -13.49 9.25
N SER A 182 1.21 -12.92 10.42
CA SER A 182 1.24 -13.62 11.71
C SER A 182 -0.18 -13.98 12.16
N PRO A 183 -0.44 -15.25 12.54
CA PRO A 183 -1.78 -15.66 12.93
C PRO A 183 -2.24 -14.99 14.22
N HIS A 184 -3.53 -14.66 14.28
CA HIS A 184 -4.18 -14.14 15.47
C HIS A 184 -5.63 -14.64 15.57
N THR A 185 -6.03 -15.15 16.73
CA THR A 185 -7.33 -15.76 16.96
C THR A 185 -8.52 -14.80 17.01
N THR A 186 -8.27 -13.49 17.14
CA THR A 186 -9.32 -12.46 17.29
C THR A 186 -9.37 -11.46 16.13
N LEU A 187 -8.39 -11.51 15.22
CA LEU A 187 -8.35 -10.71 14.00
C LEU A 187 -8.57 -11.63 12.81
N ASP A 188 -9.28 -11.16 11.83
CA ASP A 188 -9.65 -11.92 10.61
C ASP A 188 -8.45 -12.05 9.64
N THR A 189 -7.24 -12.35 10.19
CA THR A 189 -5.96 -12.39 9.46
C THR A 189 -5.43 -13.81 9.26
N GLU A 190 -6.15 -14.82 9.75
CA GLU A 190 -5.70 -16.22 9.66
C GLU A 190 -5.48 -16.69 8.23
N GLY A 191 -6.27 -16.20 7.27
CA GLY A 191 -6.15 -16.57 5.87
C GLY A 191 -4.86 -16.05 5.25
N THR A 192 -4.47 -14.81 5.52
CA THR A 192 -3.19 -14.24 5.05
C THR A 192 -2.02 -15.00 5.65
N ALA A 193 -2.05 -15.29 6.96
CA ALA A 193 -1.01 -16.05 7.63
C ALA A 193 -0.87 -17.46 7.07
N ALA A 194 -1.98 -18.13 6.76
CA ALA A 194 -1.99 -19.47 6.16
C ALA A 194 -1.36 -19.44 4.74
N PHE A 195 -1.79 -18.52 3.90
CA PHE A 195 -1.21 -18.35 2.56
C PHE A 195 0.28 -18.01 2.62
N TRP A 196 0.68 -17.11 3.52
CA TRP A 196 2.08 -16.78 3.73
C TRP A 196 2.91 -18.00 4.12
N ALA A 197 2.41 -18.86 5.02
CA ALA A 197 3.07 -20.09 5.41
C ALA A 197 3.24 -21.08 4.24
N GLU A 198 2.32 -21.11 3.28
CA GLU A 198 2.44 -21.90 2.05
C GLU A 198 3.52 -21.32 1.13
N LEU A 199 3.49 -20.01 0.91
CA LEU A 199 4.44 -19.32 0.04
C LEU A 199 5.88 -19.47 0.54
N LYS A 200 6.10 -19.37 1.86
CA LYS A 200 7.41 -19.58 2.49
C LYS A 200 8.01 -20.95 2.22
N ARG A 201 7.20 -22.01 2.14
CA ARG A 201 7.70 -23.37 1.86
C ARG A 201 8.17 -23.53 0.42
N ALA A 202 7.62 -22.74 -0.50
CA ALA A 202 7.85 -22.87 -1.93
C ALA A 202 8.83 -21.82 -2.50
N SER A 203 9.19 -20.82 -1.71
CA SER A 203 9.89 -19.64 -2.22
C SER A 203 10.89 -19.06 -1.22
N VAL A 204 11.84 -18.29 -1.74
CA VAL A 204 12.73 -17.47 -0.89
C VAL A 204 11.97 -16.22 -0.44
N THR A 205 11.84 -16.08 0.86
CA THR A 205 11.08 -15.00 1.49
C THR A 205 11.85 -14.41 2.67
N GLU A 206 11.49 -13.20 3.03
CA GLU A 206 11.94 -12.53 4.25
C GLU A 206 10.70 -12.03 5.02
N GLU A 207 10.81 -11.90 6.32
CA GLU A 207 9.70 -11.40 7.13
C GLU A 207 10.18 -10.56 8.32
N ARG A 208 9.32 -9.66 8.77
CA ARG A 208 9.48 -8.91 10.02
C ARG A 208 8.16 -8.96 10.76
N ILE A 209 8.22 -9.45 12.00
CA ILE A 209 7.08 -9.52 12.93
C ILE A 209 7.49 -8.78 14.20
N ALA A 210 6.65 -7.86 14.65
CA ALA A 210 6.89 -7.12 15.89
C ALA A 210 6.76 -8.06 17.10
N GLU A 211 7.73 -8.03 17.99
CA GLU A 211 7.74 -8.89 19.18
C GLU A 211 6.55 -8.59 20.11
N GLY A 212 5.91 -9.66 20.59
CA GLY A 212 4.80 -9.56 21.53
C GLY A 212 3.49 -9.00 20.95
N VAL A 213 3.39 -8.80 19.64
CA VAL A 213 2.19 -8.28 18.98
C VAL A 213 1.71 -9.28 17.92
N PRO A 214 0.83 -10.24 18.28
CA PRO A 214 0.30 -11.19 17.32
C PRO A 214 -0.67 -10.52 16.32
N GLY A 215 -0.84 -11.14 15.15
CA GLY A 215 -1.83 -10.74 14.15
C GLY A 215 -1.37 -9.65 13.17
N TYR A 216 -0.10 -9.28 13.23
CA TYR A 216 0.53 -8.33 12.31
C TYR A 216 1.68 -9.03 11.56
N GLY A 217 2.66 -8.29 11.15
CA GLY A 217 3.83 -8.79 10.45
C GLY A 217 3.80 -8.44 8.96
N ILE A 218 4.98 -8.20 8.41
CA ILE A 218 5.18 -7.96 6.98
C ILE A 218 6.07 -9.06 6.42
N GLY A 219 5.57 -9.73 5.37
CA GLY A 219 6.29 -10.71 4.57
C GLY A 219 6.72 -10.14 3.23
N VAL A 220 7.89 -10.51 2.76
CA VAL A 220 8.45 -10.09 1.47
C VAL A 220 8.81 -11.33 0.66
N TYR A 221 8.23 -11.42 -0.53
CA TYR A 221 8.58 -12.36 -1.58
C TYR A 221 9.30 -11.61 -2.71
N VAL A 222 10.44 -12.09 -3.14
CA VAL A 222 11.15 -11.57 -4.32
C VAL A 222 10.89 -12.48 -5.51
N LYS A 223 10.28 -11.93 -6.57
CA LYS A 223 9.98 -12.71 -7.77
C LYS A 223 11.27 -13.23 -8.41
N PRO A 224 11.38 -14.53 -8.69
CA PRO A 224 12.57 -15.11 -9.32
C PRO A 224 12.95 -14.40 -10.64
N ARG A 225 14.27 -14.41 -10.93
CA ARG A 225 14.79 -13.88 -12.20
C ARG A 225 14.62 -14.83 -13.35
#